data_827529d7e3119c2b07db5756be42ea79
#
_entry.id   827529d7e3119c2b07db5756be42ea79
#
_cell.length_a   1.000
_cell.length_b   1.000
_cell.length_c   1.000
_cell.angle_alpha   90.00
_cell.angle_beta   90.00
_cell.angle_gamma   90.00
#
_symmetry.space_group_name_H-M   'P 1'
#
loop_
_entity.id
_entity.type
_entity.pdbx_description
1 polymer ?
#
loop_
_entity_poly.entity_id
_entity_poly.type
_entity_poly.pdbx_seq_one_letter_code
_entity_poly.pdbx_strand_id
1 'polypeptide(L)'
;MNWWSYVRDKKFFLLFFVVVMFFIGVLLAVDPNSQLTLGNIIYLYVFMLLFLIAYLVLGYSFKRTYWNEMKELVDGEIEENILELLPKPRTREQAFFNELMRKKHLEEQRALTALRDKQQEYHDFILYWVHEVKTPIVASKMLINNPDLNDPTTIYRGVEAELDSIDRLVMQALYYSRLDTFAKDYFIQEMALAPVVRECVKRHSKQFISKKMKLDLAEIKTDVRSDSKWLGFILDQVMTNALKYTDAGGEIKIWCDVSASGGTVALHIRDTGIGIKEEDVPRVFEQGFTGMIGRTEKKATGMGLYLARQMSCKLGHKIAISSEHGVGTEIVLTFQQKEDYLLIAKD
;
A
#
# COMPACT_ATOMS: atom_id res chain seq x y z
N MET A 1 13.94 -1.26 -40.31
CA MET A 1 12.67 -1.16 -41.11
C MET A 1 12.97 -1.49 -42.58
N ASN A 2 12.26 -2.45 -43.19
CA ASN A 2 12.46 -2.81 -44.58
C ASN A 2 11.72 -1.87 -45.53
N TRP A 3 12.32 -1.58 -46.71
CA TRP A 3 11.71 -0.73 -47.74
C TRP A 3 10.30 -1.18 -48.14
N TRP A 4 10.11 -2.46 -48.35
CA TRP A 4 8.81 -3.03 -48.74
C TRP A 4 7.73 -2.84 -47.66
N SER A 5 8.09 -2.91 -46.40
CA SER A 5 7.16 -2.65 -45.29
C SER A 5 6.69 -1.18 -45.32
N TYR A 6 7.63 -0.24 -45.53
CA TYR A 6 7.30 1.17 -45.63
C TYR A 6 6.35 1.48 -46.80
N VAL A 7 6.64 0.90 -47.99
CA VAL A 7 5.82 1.07 -49.20
C VAL A 7 4.41 0.51 -48.95
N ARG A 8 4.30 -0.65 -48.32
CA ARG A 8 3.02 -1.26 -47.96
C ARG A 8 2.21 -0.40 -47.00
N ASP A 9 2.83 0.26 -46.06
CA ASP A 9 2.15 1.17 -45.15
C ASP A 9 1.57 2.40 -45.85
N LYS A 10 2.16 2.76 -47.01
CA LYS A 10 1.69 3.86 -47.86
C LYS A 10 0.68 3.45 -48.95
N LYS A 11 0.14 2.21 -48.90
CA LYS A 11 -0.77 1.66 -49.93
C LYS A 11 -1.94 2.55 -50.30
N PHE A 12 -2.59 3.19 -49.34
CA PHE A 12 -3.72 4.13 -49.56
C PHE A 12 -3.25 5.41 -50.29
N PHE A 13 -2.08 5.92 -49.95
CA PHE A 13 -1.50 7.09 -50.64
C PHE A 13 -1.11 6.75 -52.08
N LEU A 14 -0.53 5.55 -52.27
CA LEU A 14 -0.18 5.08 -53.64
C LEU A 14 -1.42 4.88 -54.48
N LEU A 15 -2.49 4.28 -53.93
CA LEU A 15 -3.77 4.14 -54.61
C LEU A 15 -4.37 5.48 -55.01
N PHE A 16 -4.40 6.44 -54.05
CA PHE A 16 -4.85 7.78 -54.30
C PHE A 16 -4.04 8.49 -55.41
N PHE A 17 -2.72 8.34 -55.39
CA PHE A 17 -1.87 8.87 -56.42
C PHE A 17 -2.18 8.29 -57.81
N VAL A 18 -2.40 6.98 -57.92
CA VAL A 18 -2.80 6.32 -59.19
C VAL A 18 -4.15 6.83 -59.70
N VAL A 19 -5.13 7.00 -58.78
CA VAL A 19 -6.45 7.55 -59.13
C VAL A 19 -6.33 8.99 -59.65
N VAL A 20 -5.54 9.83 -58.99
CA VAL A 20 -5.30 11.21 -59.42
C VAL A 20 -4.64 11.26 -60.80
N MET A 21 -3.61 10.41 -61.05
CA MET A 21 -2.95 10.28 -62.36
C MET A 21 -3.93 9.90 -63.46
N PHE A 22 -4.79 8.90 -63.17
CA PHE A 22 -5.84 8.48 -64.09
C PHE A 22 -6.79 9.63 -64.41
N PHE A 23 -7.26 10.36 -63.40
CA PHE A 23 -8.20 11.47 -63.59
C PHE A 23 -7.60 12.64 -64.39
N ILE A 24 -6.32 12.97 -64.16
CA ILE A 24 -5.60 13.95 -64.98
C ILE A 24 -5.53 13.50 -66.42
N GLY A 25 -5.26 12.22 -66.71
CA GLY A 25 -5.23 11.66 -68.04
C GLY A 25 -6.58 11.79 -68.75
N VAL A 26 -7.67 11.43 -68.07
CA VAL A 26 -9.03 11.59 -68.62
C VAL A 26 -9.33 13.05 -68.92
N LEU A 27 -9.00 13.96 -68.01
CA LEU A 27 -9.28 15.38 -68.15
C LEU A 27 -8.54 15.98 -69.36
N LEU A 28 -7.26 15.58 -69.57
CA LEU A 28 -6.47 15.99 -70.69
C LEU A 28 -6.97 15.37 -72.02
N ALA A 29 -7.54 14.19 -71.99
CA ALA A 29 -8.09 13.53 -73.18
C ALA A 29 -9.45 14.09 -73.63
N VAL A 30 -10.24 14.63 -72.67
CA VAL A 30 -11.61 15.16 -72.93
C VAL A 30 -11.59 16.64 -73.32
N ASP A 31 -10.52 17.39 -73.03
CA ASP A 31 -10.43 18.81 -73.38
C ASP A 31 -10.11 19.01 -74.87
N PRO A 32 -11.08 19.49 -75.72
CA PRO A 32 -10.88 19.63 -77.15
C PRO A 32 -9.95 20.77 -77.53
N ASN A 33 -9.67 21.71 -76.57
CA ASN A 33 -8.81 22.88 -76.80
C ASN A 33 -7.37 22.64 -76.32
N SER A 34 -7.05 21.44 -75.81
CA SER A 34 -5.72 21.13 -75.32
C SER A 34 -4.73 21.06 -76.52
N GLN A 35 -3.91 22.06 -76.69
CA GLN A 35 -2.80 22.06 -77.66
C GLN A 35 -1.56 21.27 -77.10
N LEU A 36 -1.78 20.38 -76.14
CA LEU A 36 -0.74 19.58 -75.54
C LEU A 36 -0.32 18.47 -76.49
N THR A 37 0.96 18.50 -76.89
CA THR A 37 1.57 17.44 -77.65
C THR A 37 1.73 16.20 -76.79
N LEU A 38 1.67 14.99 -77.40
CA LEU A 38 1.90 13.73 -76.70
C LEU A 38 3.17 13.76 -75.82
N GLY A 39 4.23 14.46 -76.30
CA GLY A 39 5.47 14.65 -75.54
C GLY A 39 5.26 15.41 -74.23
N ASN A 40 4.45 16.48 -74.21
CA ASN A 40 4.19 17.23 -72.99
C ASN A 40 3.44 16.41 -71.94
N ILE A 41 2.52 15.55 -72.37
CA ILE A 41 1.79 14.63 -71.48
C ILE A 41 2.77 13.63 -70.86
N ILE A 42 3.67 13.05 -71.68
CA ILE A 42 4.69 12.11 -71.18
C ILE A 42 5.61 12.82 -70.16
N TYR A 43 6.05 14.06 -70.41
CA TYR A 43 6.87 14.81 -69.47
C TYR A 43 6.15 15.06 -68.14
N LEU A 44 4.86 15.35 -68.16
CA LEU A 44 4.06 15.55 -66.96
C LEU A 44 4.03 14.26 -66.11
N TYR A 45 3.76 13.11 -66.71
CA TYR A 45 3.69 11.83 -66.01
C TYR A 45 5.07 11.41 -65.46
N VAL A 46 6.14 11.60 -66.22
CA VAL A 46 7.51 11.34 -65.75
C VAL A 46 7.86 12.21 -64.55
N PHE A 47 7.54 13.49 -64.63
CA PHE A 47 7.80 14.43 -63.56
C PHE A 47 7.03 14.04 -62.28
N MET A 48 5.74 13.71 -62.40
CA MET A 48 4.95 13.22 -61.26
C MET A 48 5.48 11.95 -60.66
N LEU A 49 5.94 11.00 -61.47
CA LEU A 49 6.58 9.76 -61.02
C LEU A 49 7.87 10.00 -60.25
N LEU A 50 8.71 10.91 -60.76
CA LEU A 50 9.97 11.32 -60.09
C LEU A 50 9.65 11.98 -58.73
N PHE A 51 8.61 12.79 -58.66
CA PHE A 51 8.17 13.43 -57.41
C PHE A 51 7.67 12.41 -56.40
N LEU A 52 6.90 11.38 -56.85
CA LEU A 52 6.47 10.27 -56.00
C LEU A 52 7.68 9.48 -55.45
N ILE A 53 8.66 9.16 -56.31
CA ILE A 53 9.87 8.44 -55.86
C ILE A 53 10.64 9.27 -54.85
N ALA A 54 10.86 10.57 -55.11
CA ALA A 54 11.53 11.45 -54.19
C ALA A 54 10.79 11.52 -52.82
N TYR A 55 9.47 11.65 -52.82
CA TYR A 55 8.64 11.62 -51.62
C TYR A 55 8.81 10.32 -50.82
N LEU A 56 8.76 9.17 -51.48
CA LEU A 56 8.93 7.88 -50.85
C LEU A 56 10.34 7.69 -50.26
N VAL A 57 11.39 8.10 -51.00
CA VAL A 57 12.79 7.98 -50.56
C VAL A 57 13.05 8.87 -49.36
N LEU A 58 12.64 10.14 -49.42
CA LEU A 58 12.80 11.07 -48.31
C LEU A 58 12.02 10.57 -47.08
N GLY A 59 10.77 10.21 -47.25
CA GLY A 59 9.94 9.68 -46.14
C GLY A 59 10.48 8.40 -45.50
N TYR A 60 11.07 7.51 -46.32
CA TYR A 60 11.74 6.31 -45.84
C TYR A 60 12.99 6.66 -45.02
N SER A 61 13.84 7.57 -45.51
CA SER A 61 15.06 7.98 -44.81
C SER A 61 14.76 8.59 -43.44
N PHE A 62 13.72 9.43 -43.33
CA PHE A 62 13.32 10.03 -42.07
C PHE A 62 12.82 9.00 -41.07
N LYS A 63 12.05 7.98 -41.51
CA LYS A 63 11.51 6.95 -40.61
C LYS A 63 12.56 5.89 -40.26
N ARG A 64 13.44 5.52 -41.19
CA ARG A 64 14.43 4.45 -41.02
C ARG A 64 15.34 4.68 -39.80
N THR A 65 15.85 5.88 -39.63
CA THR A 65 16.79 6.22 -38.54
C THR A 65 16.16 5.95 -37.18
N TYR A 66 14.98 6.50 -36.92
CA TYR A 66 14.26 6.31 -35.66
C TYR A 66 13.97 4.81 -35.36
N TRP A 67 13.49 4.08 -36.37
CA TRP A 67 13.16 2.65 -36.17
C TRP A 67 14.38 1.75 -36.05
N ASN A 68 15.52 2.13 -36.65
CA ASN A 68 16.76 1.36 -36.46
C ASN A 68 17.32 1.58 -35.04
N GLU A 69 17.36 2.82 -34.55
CA GLU A 69 17.74 3.12 -33.16
C GLU A 69 16.81 2.40 -32.17
N MET A 70 15.50 2.42 -32.43
CA MET A 70 14.54 1.69 -31.59
C MET A 70 14.76 0.18 -31.64
N LYS A 71 15.12 -0.37 -32.79
CA LYS A 71 15.41 -1.81 -32.94
C LYS A 71 16.69 -2.20 -32.19
N GLU A 72 17.73 -1.41 -32.23
CA GLU A 72 18.96 -1.61 -31.47
C GLU A 72 18.68 -1.66 -29.96
N LEU A 73 17.75 -0.83 -29.47
CA LEU A 73 17.31 -0.87 -28.06
C LEU A 73 16.53 -2.14 -27.71
N VAL A 74 15.76 -2.70 -28.67
CA VAL A 74 14.98 -3.94 -28.45
C VAL A 74 15.87 -5.18 -28.52
N ASP A 75 16.85 -5.18 -29.42
CA ASP A 75 17.76 -6.32 -29.65
C ASP A 75 18.95 -6.33 -28.65
N GLY A 76 19.22 -5.20 -27.97
CA GLY A 76 20.23 -5.05 -26.93
C GLY A 76 19.77 -5.56 -25.55
N GLU A 77 20.70 -5.70 -24.63
CA GLU A 77 20.36 -5.92 -23.22
C GLU A 77 19.64 -4.68 -22.68
N ILE A 78 18.50 -4.91 -22.02
CA ILE A 78 17.69 -3.83 -21.45
C ILE A 78 18.44 -3.27 -20.22
N GLU A 79 19.12 -2.16 -20.38
CA GLU A 79 19.72 -1.42 -19.28
C GLU A 79 18.66 -0.69 -18.44
N GLU A 80 18.98 -0.43 -17.18
CA GLU A 80 18.06 0.22 -16.22
C GLU A 80 17.52 1.59 -16.70
N ASN A 81 18.21 2.28 -17.62
CA ASN A 81 17.86 3.62 -18.12
C ASN A 81 17.35 3.66 -19.57
N ILE A 82 16.51 2.72 -19.95
CA ILE A 82 15.95 2.66 -21.32
C ILE A 82 15.27 3.98 -21.78
N LEU A 83 14.79 4.79 -20.83
CA LEU A 83 14.13 6.07 -21.13
C LEU A 83 15.08 7.14 -21.68
N GLU A 84 16.35 7.13 -21.28
CA GLU A 84 17.36 8.08 -21.76
C GLU A 84 17.87 7.70 -23.15
N LEU A 85 17.76 6.41 -23.48
CA LEU A 85 18.17 5.84 -24.76
C LEU A 85 17.11 5.95 -25.86
N LEU A 86 15.87 6.36 -25.51
CA LEU A 86 14.80 6.49 -26.50
C LEU A 86 15.16 7.50 -27.58
N PRO A 87 15.02 7.14 -28.86
CA PRO A 87 15.32 8.03 -29.98
C PRO A 87 14.51 9.32 -29.91
N LYS A 88 15.11 10.43 -30.36
CA LYS A 88 14.39 11.72 -30.45
C LYS A 88 13.23 11.60 -31.44
N PRO A 89 12.00 11.90 -31.03
CA PRO A 89 10.84 11.79 -31.88
C PRO A 89 10.87 12.86 -32.98
N ARG A 90 10.60 12.50 -34.22
CA ARG A 90 10.51 13.39 -35.37
C ARG A 90 9.07 13.61 -35.83
N THR A 91 8.14 12.76 -35.38
CA THR A 91 6.71 12.86 -35.67
C THR A 91 5.90 12.91 -34.39
N ARG A 92 4.64 13.43 -34.46
CA ARG A 92 3.73 13.42 -33.31
C ARG A 92 3.43 12.01 -32.83
N GLU A 93 3.31 11.02 -33.72
CA GLU A 93 3.10 9.62 -33.39
C GLU A 93 4.26 9.06 -32.55
N GLN A 94 5.51 9.35 -32.96
CA GLN A 94 6.70 8.95 -32.22
C GLN A 94 6.80 9.63 -30.85
N ALA A 95 6.46 10.91 -30.79
CA ALA A 95 6.42 11.64 -29.52
C ALA A 95 5.40 11.05 -28.55
N PHE A 96 4.21 10.73 -29.05
CA PHE A 96 3.16 10.08 -28.24
C PHE A 96 3.58 8.69 -27.79
N PHE A 97 4.21 7.88 -28.67
CA PHE A 97 4.72 6.56 -28.30
C PHE A 97 5.81 6.65 -27.23
N ASN A 98 6.76 7.57 -27.36
CA ASN A 98 7.79 7.79 -26.36
C ASN A 98 7.19 8.23 -25.01
N GLU A 99 6.17 9.08 -25.02
CA GLU A 99 5.45 9.51 -23.81
C GLU A 99 4.73 8.35 -23.14
N LEU A 100 4.06 7.51 -23.92
CA LEU A 100 3.38 6.31 -23.41
C LEU A 100 4.39 5.34 -22.77
N MET A 101 5.53 5.10 -23.40
CA MET A 101 6.60 4.26 -22.86
C MET A 101 7.17 4.82 -21.56
N ARG A 102 7.36 6.16 -21.49
CA ARG A 102 7.81 6.82 -20.27
C ARG A 102 6.81 6.65 -19.12
N LYS A 103 5.52 6.85 -19.39
CA LYS A 103 4.47 6.67 -18.37
C LYS A 103 4.46 5.24 -17.86
N LYS A 104 4.45 4.27 -18.76
CA LYS A 104 4.44 2.86 -18.40
C LYS A 104 5.66 2.46 -17.56
N HIS A 105 6.85 2.89 -17.97
CA HIS A 105 8.07 2.61 -17.22
C HIS A 105 8.05 3.24 -15.82
N LEU A 106 7.55 4.48 -15.68
CA LEU A 106 7.40 5.14 -14.37
C LEU A 106 6.39 4.39 -13.48
N GLU A 107 5.30 3.88 -14.04
CA GLU A 107 4.34 3.06 -13.29
C GLU A 107 4.97 1.73 -12.83
N GLU A 108 5.72 1.05 -13.70
CA GLU A 108 6.45 -0.17 -13.37
C GLU A 108 7.51 0.07 -12.29
N GLN A 109 8.28 1.15 -12.39
CA GLN A 109 9.27 1.53 -11.38
C GLN A 109 8.62 1.83 -10.02
N ARG A 110 7.50 2.54 -10.00
CA ARG A 110 6.73 2.79 -8.77
C ARG A 110 6.21 1.50 -8.15
N ALA A 111 5.67 0.59 -8.97
CA ALA A 111 5.19 -0.71 -8.50
C ALA A 111 6.32 -1.57 -7.94
N LEU A 112 7.48 -1.61 -8.62
CA LEU A 112 8.66 -2.33 -8.13
C LEU A 112 9.22 -1.74 -6.84
N THR A 113 9.27 -0.41 -6.73
CA THR A 113 9.72 0.27 -5.50
C THR A 113 8.77 -0.06 -4.35
N ALA A 114 7.46 0.08 -4.55
CA ALA A 114 6.45 -0.25 -3.54
C ALA A 114 6.54 -1.73 -3.09
N LEU A 115 6.82 -2.65 -4.02
CA LEU A 115 7.00 -4.07 -3.70
C LEU A 115 8.28 -4.31 -2.90
N ARG A 116 9.38 -3.64 -3.24
CA ARG A 116 10.65 -3.71 -2.50
C ARG A 116 10.50 -3.15 -1.09
N ASP A 117 9.86 -1.99 -0.95
CA ASP A 117 9.61 -1.36 0.34
C ASP A 117 8.78 -2.30 1.24
N LYS A 118 7.74 -2.91 0.69
CA LYS A 118 6.91 -3.88 1.40
C LYS A 118 7.68 -5.15 1.79
N GLN A 119 8.55 -5.63 0.91
CA GLN A 119 9.42 -6.78 1.22
C GLN A 119 10.41 -6.45 2.34
N GLN A 120 10.97 -5.24 2.34
CA GLN A 120 11.85 -4.75 3.39
C GLN A 120 11.12 -4.63 4.73
N GLU A 121 9.91 -4.04 4.73
CA GLU A 121 9.06 -3.97 5.93
C GLU A 121 8.79 -5.36 6.52
N TYR A 122 8.47 -6.34 5.65
CA TYR A 122 8.26 -7.72 6.09
C TYR A 122 9.53 -8.35 6.68
N HIS A 123 10.67 -8.12 6.04
CA HIS A 123 11.96 -8.63 6.52
C HIS A 123 12.32 -8.03 7.90
N ASP A 124 12.18 -6.72 8.05
CA ASP A 124 12.45 -6.01 9.30
C ASP A 124 11.52 -6.49 10.42
N PHE A 125 10.24 -6.72 10.09
CA PHE A 125 9.29 -7.32 11.03
C PHE A 125 9.76 -8.69 11.53
N ILE A 126 10.15 -9.60 10.63
CA ILE A 126 10.59 -10.95 11.01
C ILE A 126 11.85 -10.93 11.89
N LEU A 127 12.85 -10.12 11.51
CA LEU A 127 14.07 -9.98 12.31
C LEU A 127 13.76 -9.49 13.73
N TYR A 128 12.92 -8.48 13.81
CA TYR A 128 12.48 -7.92 15.06
C TYR A 128 11.69 -8.96 15.90
N TRP A 129 10.70 -9.63 15.28
CA TRP A 129 9.88 -10.65 15.94
C TRP A 129 10.72 -11.80 16.49
N VAL A 130 11.69 -12.30 15.73
CA VAL A 130 12.61 -13.36 16.19
C VAL A 130 13.37 -12.90 17.44
N HIS A 131 13.83 -11.64 17.46
CA HIS A 131 14.52 -11.09 18.62
C HIS A 131 13.61 -11.04 19.86
N GLU A 132 12.37 -10.59 19.68
CA GLU A 132 11.39 -10.48 20.77
C GLU A 132 10.96 -11.85 21.34
N VAL A 133 10.80 -12.86 20.49
CA VAL A 133 10.48 -14.24 20.93
C VAL A 133 11.67 -14.86 21.70
N LYS A 134 12.90 -14.53 21.33
CA LYS A 134 14.08 -15.04 22.02
C LYS A 134 14.17 -14.57 23.49
N THR A 135 13.70 -13.37 23.79
CA THR A 135 13.77 -12.77 25.14
C THR A 135 12.99 -13.57 26.18
N PRO A 136 11.67 -13.87 26.04
CA PRO A 136 10.93 -14.67 27.00
C PRO A 136 11.42 -16.12 27.08
N ILE A 137 11.96 -16.69 25.99
CA ILE A 137 12.55 -18.03 26.01
C ILE A 137 13.80 -18.02 26.92
N VAL A 138 14.67 -17.01 26.80
CA VAL A 138 15.86 -16.91 27.67
C VAL A 138 15.46 -16.64 29.11
N ALA A 139 14.47 -15.75 29.34
CA ALA A 139 13.95 -15.47 30.69
C ALA A 139 13.36 -16.74 31.34
N SER A 140 12.57 -17.54 30.61
CA SER A 140 12.07 -18.84 31.11
C SER A 140 13.19 -19.79 31.50
N LYS A 141 14.24 -19.89 30.65
CA LYS A 141 15.42 -20.72 30.97
C LYS A 141 16.17 -20.23 32.21
N MET A 142 16.32 -18.92 32.38
CA MET A 142 16.95 -18.33 33.57
C MET A 142 16.14 -18.61 34.82
N LEU A 143 14.80 -18.51 34.78
CA LEU A 143 13.93 -18.84 35.91
C LEU A 143 14.07 -20.31 36.34
N ILE A 144 14.09 -21.23 35.38
CA ILE A 144 14.22 -22.68 35.63
C ILE A 144 15.60 -23.03 36.21
N ASN A 145 16.65 -22.39 35.74
CA ASN A 145 18.03 -22.71 36.12
C ASN A 145 18.57 -21.82 37.25
N ASN A 146 17.74 -20.99 37.89
CA ASN A 146 18.20 -20.12 38.97
C ASN A 146 18.31 -20.88 40.29
N PRO A 147 19.49 -21.13 40.82
CA PRO A 147 19.71 -21.87 42.07
C PRO A 147 19.16 -21.14 43.31
N ASP A 148 18.98 -19.83 43.23
CA ASP A 148 18.49 -19.01 44.35
C ASP A 148 16.96 -19.01 44.47
N LEU A 149 16.24 -19.50 43.45
CA LEU A 149 14.79 -19.60 43.45
C LEU A 149 14.37 -20.99 43.97
N ASN A 150 14.15 -21.09 45.26
CA ASN A 150 13.77 -22.37 45.92
C ASN A 150 12.25 -22.61 45.98
N ASP A 151 11.41 -21.66 45.55
CA ASP A 151 9.96 -21.83 45.52
C ASP A 151 9.48 -22.22 44.11
N PRO A 152 9.02 -23.50 43.96
CA PRO A 152 8.51 -23.99 42.68
C PRO A 152 7.31 -23.19 42.17
N THR A 153 6.52 -22.58 43.04
CA THR A 153 5.31 -21.80 42.68
C THR A 153 5.71 -20.51 42.00
N THR A 154 6.78 -19.86 42.49
CA THR A 154 7.34 -18.62 41.88
C THR A 154 7.93 -18.93 40.51
N ILE A 155 8.69 -20.00 40.35
CA ILE A 155 9.25 -20.46 39.09
C ILE A 155 8.11 -20.72 38.07
N TYR A 156 7.10 -21.50 38.47
CA TYR A 156 5.97 -21.85 37.62
C TYR A 156 5.23 -20.62 37.13
N ARG A 157 4.88 -19.67 38.02
CA ARG A 157 4.21 -18.42 37.65
C ARG A 157 5.04 -17.54 36.72
N GLY A 158 6.37 -17.49 36.95
CA GLY A 158 7.28 -16.75 36.08
C GLY A 158 7.33 -17.34 34.68
N VAL A 159 7.48 -18.68 34.58
CA VAL A 159 7.50 -19.37 33.28
C VAL A 159 6.15 -19.25 32.57
N GLU A 160 5.01 -19.37 33.28
CA GLU A 160 3.68 -19.18 32.73
C GLU A 160 3.52 -17.77 32.10
N ALA A 161 4.01 -16.73 32.78
CA ALA A 161 3.96 -15.37 32.27
C ALA A 161 4.80 -15.17 31.00
N GLU A 162 5.96 -15.81 30.91
CA GLU A 162 6.81 -15.76 29.71
C GLU A 162 6.20 -16.56 28.55
N LEU A 163 5.55 -17.70 28.81
CA LEU A 163 4.80 -18.46 27.80
C LEU A 163 3.61 -17.66 27.25
N ASP A 164 2.86 -16.97 28.11
CA ASP A 164 1.79 -16.05 27.71
C ASP A 164 2.34 -14.92 26.81
N SER A 165 3.57 -14.49 27.06
CA SER A 165 4.24 -13.47 26.22
C SER A 165 4.59 -14.03 24.84
N ILE A 166 5.11 -15.28 24.78
CA ILE A 166 5.39 -15.96 23.51
C ILE A 166 4.11 -16.13 22.71
N ASP A 167 3.00 -16.57 23.34
CA ASP A 167 1.72 -16.76 22.65
C ASP A 167 1.21 -15.44 22.02
N ARG A 168 1.32 -14.33 22.76
CA ARG A 168 1.00 -12.99 22.19
C ARG A 168 1.85 -12.64 20.98
N LEU A 169 3.15 -12.91 21.01
CA LEU A 169 4.06 -12.65 19.89
C LEU A 169 3.76 -13.53 18.68
N VAL A 170 3.41 -14.79 18.90
CA VAL A 170 2.97 -15.71 17.83
C VAL A 170 1.66 -15.21 17.20
N MET A 171 0.69 -14.79 18.02
CA MET A 171 -0.54 -14.19 17.51
C MET A 171 -0.28 -12.92 16.71
N GLN A 172 0.62 -12.04 17.16
CA GLN A 172 1.03 -10.86 16.40
C GLN A 172 1.59 -11.23 15.02
N ALA A 173 2.47 -12.24 14.94
CA ALA A 173 3.03 -12.70 13.66
C ALA A 173 1.97 -13.30 12.74
N LEU A 174 1.04 -14.07 13.28
CA LEU A 174 -0.09 -14.61 12.52
C LEU A 174 -0.98 -13.50 11.95
N TYR A 175 -1.31 -12.51 12.75
CA TYR A 175 -2.11 -11.38 12.28
C TYR A 175 -1.35 -10.51 11.26
N TYR A 176 -0.03 -10.29 11.46
CA TYR A 176 0.79 -9.57 10.49
C TYR A 176 0.82 -10.29 9.13
N SER A 177 1.04 -11.61 9.11
CA SER A 177 1.06 -12.39 7.87
C SER A 177 -0.29 -12.40 7.13
N ARG A 178 -1.39 -12.18 7.85
CA ARG A 178 -2.74 -12.13 7.30
C ARG A 178 -3.16 -10.74 6.80
N LEU A 179 -2.39 -9.68 7.09
CA LEU A 179 -2.71 -8.33 6.62
C LEU A 179 -2.82 -8.26 5.09
N ASP A 180 -2.01 -9.03 4.36
CA ASP A 180 -2.03 -9.06 2.89
C ASP A 180 -3.14 -9.94 2.31
N THR A 181 -3.54 -10.98 3.03
CA THR A 181 -4.63 -11.90 2.64
C THR A 181 -5.95 -11.55 3.28
N PHE A 182 -6.03 -10.36 3.90
CA PHE A 182 -7.14 -9.88 4.71
C PHE A 182 -8.52 -10.10 4.06
N ALA A 183 -8.66 -9.85 2.76
CA ALA A 183 -9.93 -9.97 2.02
C ALA A 183 -10.58 -11.37 2.07
N LYS A 184 -9.84 -12.42 2.46
CA LYS A 184 -10.34 -13.81 2.54
C LYS A 184 -10.72 -14.26 3.94
N ASP A 185 -10.26 -13.55 4.99
CA ASP A 185 -10.26 -14.07 6.36
C ASP A 185 -11.13 -13.26 7.33
N TYR A 186 -11.77 -12.16 6.91
CA TYR A 186 -12.62 -11.36 7.78
C TYR A 186 -14.09 -11.40 7.35
N PHE A 187 -14.97 -11.35 8.34
CA PHE A 187 -16.41 -11.34 8.13
C PHE A 187 -17.03 -10.14 8.85
N ILE A 188 -17.22 -9.03 8.12
CA ILE A 188 -17.86 -7.84 8.67
C ILE A 188 -19.36 -8.11 8.81
N GLN A 189 -19.83 -8.08 10.06
CA GLN A 189 -21.23 -8.22 10.43
C GLN A 189 -21.63 -7.17 11.46
N GLU A 190 -22.92 -6.93 11.59
CA GLU A 190 -23.45 -6.14 12.69
C GLU A 190 -23.34 -6.94 13.97
N MET A 191 -22.74 -6.35 15.00
CA MET A 191 -22.45 -7.05 16.25
C MET A 191 -22.48 -6.08 17.44
N ALA A 192 -22.88 -6.58 18.59
CA ALA A 192 -22.83 -5.82 19.84
C ALA A 192 -21.37 -5.55 20.24
N LEU A 193 -21.03 -4.30 20.53
CA LEU A 193 -19.68 -3.88 20.92
C LEU A 193 -19.34 -4.35 22.35
N ALA A 194 -20.32 -4.31 23.27
CA ALA A 194 -20.15 -4.61 24.69
C ALA A 194 -19.53 -6.00 25.00
N PRO A 195 -19.93 -7.11 24.34
CA PRO A 195 -19.34 -8.41 24.59
C PRO A 195 -17.85 -8.46 24.29
N VAL A 196 -17.39 -7.83 23.16
CA VAL A 196 -15.99 -7.83 22.75
C VAL A 196 -15.13 -7.03 23.72
N VAL A 197 -15.62 -5.88 24.17
CA VAL A 197 -14.94 -5.05 25.18
C VAL A 197 -14.83 -5.80 26.52
N ARG A 198 -15.93 -6.45 26.98
CA ARG A 198 -15.92 -7.22 28.23
C ARG A 198 -14.97 -8.42 28.16
N GLU A 199 -14.91 -9.10 27.02
CA GLU A 199 -14.00 -10.22 26.82
C GLU A 199 -12.54 -9.76 26.84
N CYS A 200 -12.21 -8.64 26.21
CA CYS A 200 -10.90 -8.02 26.28
C CYS A 200 -10.53 -7.70 27.75
N VAL A 201 -11.40 -7.02 28.49
CA VAL A 201 -11.17 -6.72 29.90
C VAL A 201 -10.98 -7.99 30.74
N LYS A 202 -11.78 -9.04 30.49
CA LYS A 202 -11.67 -10.32 31.18
C LYS A 202 -10.31 -10.99 30.95
N ARG A 203 -9.80 -10.98 29.73
CA ARG A 203 -8.47 -11.53 29.41
C ARG A 203 -7.35 -10.83 30.21
N HIS A 204 -7.47 -9.54 30.45
CA HIS A 204 -6.49 -8.73 31.17
C HIS A 204 -6.74 -8.65 32.70
N SER A 205 -7.76 -9.34 33.24
CA SER A 205 -8.16 -9.23 34.65
C SER A 205 -7.03 -9.53 35.65
N LYS A 206 -6.18 -10.53 35.38
CA LYS A 206 -5.01 -10.85 36.23
C LYS A 206 -4.07 -9.64 36.37
N GLN A 207 -3.87 -8.87 35.28
CA GLN A 207 -3.00 -7.67 35.28
C GLN A 207 -3.62 -6.51 36.04
N PHE A 208 -4.92 -6.27 35.89
CA PHE A 208 -5.66 -5.27 36.68
C PHE A 208 -5.54 -5.55 38.18
N ILE A 209 -5.74 -6.81 38.59
CA ILE A 209 -5.66 -7.21 40.00
C ILE A 209 -4.22 -7.08 40.52
N SER A 210 -3.22 -7.58 39.78
CA SER A 210 -1.83 -7.55 40.22
C SER A 210 -1.27 -6.15 40.40
N LYS A 211 -1.67 -5.23 39.52
CA LYS A 211 -1.30 -3.80 39.60
C LYS A 211 -2.24 -2.96 40.46
N LYS A 212 -3.31 -3.56 41.04
CA LYS A 212 -4.35 -2.85 41.81
C LYS A 212 -4.94 -1.67 41.03
N MET A 213 -5.13 -1.82 39.71
CA MET A 213 -5.64 -0.77 38.84
C MET A 213 -7.15 -0.67 38.93
N LYS A 214 -7.66 0.54 38.80
CA LYS A 214 -9.09 0.83 38.75
C LYS A 214 -9.57 0.72 37.30
N LEU A 215 -10.68 0.04 37.08
CA LEU A 215 -11.40 0.00 35.81
C LEU A 215 -12.72 0.75 35.94
N ASP A 216 -12.90 1.79 35.12
CA ASP A 216 -14.18 2.50 34.95
C ASP A 216 -14.75 2.11 33.57
N LEU A 217 -15.67 1.16 33.55
CA LEU A 217 -16.32 0.65 32.34
C LEU A 217 -17.76 1.15 32.29
N ALA A 218 -18.02 2.14 31.43
CA ALA A 218 -19.37 2.62 31.18
C ALA A 218 -20.25 1.58 30.48
N GLU A 219 -21.55 1.72 30.61
CA GLU A 219 -22.48 0.83 29.91
C GLU A 219 -22.45 1.12 28.40
N ILE A 220 -22.14 0.08 27.59
CA ILE A 220 -22.09 0.14 26.13
C ILE A 220 -23.33 -0.54 25.58
N LYS A 221 -24.22 0.22 24.94
CA LYS A 221 -25.50 -0.29 24.34
C LYS A 221 -25.54 -0.17 22.82
N THR A 222 -24.40 -0.16 22.17
CA THR A 222 -24.30 0.18 20.76
C THR A 222 -23.79 -1.02 19.97
N ASP A 223 -24.40 -1.23 18.79
CA ASP A 223 -23.94 -2.18 17.80
C ASP A 223 -23.02 -1.47 16.80
N VAL A 224 -22.06 -2.23 16.25
CA VAL A 224 -21.11 -1.77 15.24
C VAL A 224 -20.96 -2.81 14.14
N ARG A 225 -20.59 -2.39 12.95
CA ARG A 225 -20.24 -3.31 11.86
C ARG A 225 -18.74 -3.57 11.90
N SER A 226 -18.36 -4.80 12.26
CA SER A 226 -16.96 -5.20 12.38
C SER A 226 -16.82 -6.73 12.35
N ASP A 227 -15.58 -7.20 12.43
CA ASP A 227 -15.26 -8.60 12.72
C ASP A 227 -14.83 -8.72 14.20
N SER A 228 -15.48 -9.62 14.95
CA SER A 228 -15.26 -9.75 16.40
C SER A 228 -13.83 -10.19 16.75
N LYS A 229 -13.20 -11.04 15.94
CA LYS A 229 -11.82 -11.53 16.18
C LYS A 229 -10.79 -10.44 15.95
N TRP A 230 -10.92 -9.74 14.82
CA TRP A 230 -10.01 -8.67 14.46
C TRP A 230 -10.16 -7.45 15.38
N LEU A 231 -11.40 -7.09 15.72
CA LEU A 231 -11.67 -6.06 16.72
C LEU A 231 -11.13 -6.44 18.10
N GLY A 232 -11.33 -7.70 18.50
CA GLY A 232 -10.78 -8.22 19.74
C GLY A 232 -9.25 -8.08 19.82
N PHE A 233 -8.55 -8.35 18.72
CA PHE A 233 -7.10 -8.15 18.66
C PHE A 233 -6.70 -6.66 18.77
N ILE A 234 -7.40 -5.77 18.04
CA ILE A 234 -7.14 -4.31 18.14
C ILE A 234 -7.28 -3.84 19.59
N LEU A 235 -8.38 -4.22 20.25
CA LEU A 235 -8.61 -3.86 21.64
C LEU A 235 -7.56 -4.45 22.58
N ASP A 236 -7.08 -5.65 22.30
CA ASP A 236 -6.04 -6.33 23.07
C ASP A 236 -4.70 -5.58 23.00
N GLN A 237 -4.31 -5.07 21.80
CA GLN A 237 -3.12 -4.24 21.63
C GLN A 237 -3.23 -2.91 22.40
N VAL A 238 -4.39 -2.25 22.32
CA VAL A 238 -4.66 -0.99 23.02
C VAL A 238 -4.64 -1.20 24.54
N MET A 239 -5.32 -2.25 25.03
CA MET A 239 -5.38 -2.57 26.45
C MET A 239 -4.01 -2.97 27.00
N THR A 240 -3.24 -3.75 26.26
CA THR A 240 -1.86 -4.12 26.65
C THR A 240 -1.00 -2.88 26.84
N ASN A 241 -1.10 -1.90 25.94
CA ASN A 241 -0.37 -0.64 26.07
C ASN A 241 -0.86 0.17 27.28
N ALA A 242 -2.16 0.35 27.47
CA ALA A 242 -2.72 1.05 28.60
C ALA A 242 -2.24 0.45 29.93
N LEU A 243 -2.32 -0.89 30.08
CA LEU A 243 -1.84 -1.60 31.27
C LEU A 243 -0.32 -1.52 31.44
N LYS A 244 0.44 -1.53 30.39
CA LYS A 244 1.90 -1.48 30.39
C LYS A 244 2.41 -0.13 30.88
N TYR A 245 1.82 0.95 30.39
CA TYR A 245 2.29 2.32 30.63
C TYR A 245 1.61 3.02 31.79
N THR A 246 0.60 2.39 32.40
CA THR A 246 -0.01 2.88 33.66
C THR A 246 0.63 2.19 34.86
N ASP A 247 0.99 2.99 35.85
CA ASP A 247 1.58 2.50 37.09
C ASP A 247 0.55 1.83 37.99
N ALA A 248 1.03 1.13 39.03
CA ALA A 248 0.16 0.47 39.99
C ALA A 248 -0.75 1.50 40.70
N GLY A 249 -2.03 1.17 40.84
CA GLY A 249 -3.05 2.04 41.41
C GLY A 249 -3.67 3.06 40.44
N GLY A 250 -3.19 3.11 39.18
CA GLY A 250 -3.78 3.96 38.15
C GLY A 250 -5.14 3.49 37.66
N GLU A 251 -5.74 4.22 36.73
CA GLU A 251 -7.10 4.00 36.24
C GLU A 251 -7.12 3.81 34.71
N ILE A 252 -7.97 2.89 34.23
CA ILE A 252 -8.34 2.79 32.81
C ILE A 252 -9.85 3.00 32.72
N LYS A 253 -10.26 3.96 31.87
CA LYS A 253 -11.64 4.29 31.59
C LYS A 253 -12.03 3.92 30.18
N ILE A 254 -13.20 3.24 30.03
CA ILE A 254 -13.72 2.80 28.73
C ILE A 254 -15.16 3.29 28.60
N TRP A 255 -15.47 4.03 27.56
CA TRP A 255 -16.83 4.48 27.25
C TRP A 255 -17.06 4.58 25.75
N CYS A 256 -18.30 4.79 25.36
CA CYS A 256 -18.69 4.88 23.96
C CYS A 256 -19.55 6.11 23.75
N ASP A 257 -19.24 6.89 22.71
CA ASP A 257 -20.01 8.02 22.26
C ASP A 257 -20.65 7.72 20.91
N VAL A 258 -21.92 8.10 20.77
CA VAL A 258 -22.66 7.95 19.52
C VAL A 258 -22.94 9.34 18.98
N SER A 259 -22.56 9.59 17.72
CA SER A 259 -22.82 10.86 17.06
C SER A 259 -24.32 11.17 17.01
N ALA A 260 -24.71 12.43 17.22
CA ALA A 260 -26.10 12.89 17.16
C ALA A 260 -26.79 12.58 15.82
N SER A 261 -26.02 12.42 14.73
CA SER A 261 -26.54 11.99 13.42
C SER A 261 -26.72 10.47 13.29
N GLY A 262 -26.37 9.68 14.31
CA GLY A 262 -26.43 8.21 14.32
C GLY A 262 -25.48 7.54 13.33
N GLY A 263 -24.59 8.28 12.65
CA GLY A 263 -23.71 7.77 11.60
C GLY A 263 -22.36 7.25 12.04
N THR A 264 -21.91 7.54 13.27
CA THR A 264 -20.63 7.12 13.80
C THR A 264 -20.72 6.75 15.27
N VAL A 265 -19.97 5.71 15.64
CA VAL A 265 -19.77 5.26 17.02
C VAL A 265 -18.29 5.43 17.34
N ALA A 266 -17.96 6.03 18.47
CA ALA A 266 -16.60 6.20 18.95
C ALA A 266 -16.41 5.45 20.26
N LEU A 267 -15.49 4.48 20.30
CA LEU A 267 -15.07 3.78 21.50
C LEU A 267 -13.80 4.45 22.03
N HIS A 268 -13.84 4.92 23.26
CA HIS A 268 -12.76 5.58 23.95
C HIS A 268 -12.14 4.67 24.98
N ILE A 269 -10.81 4.59 25.00
CA ILE A 269 -10.03 3.89 26.02
C ILE A 269 -8.97 4.87 26.51
N ARG A 270 -9.12 5.32 27.76
CA ARG A 270 -8.23 6.29 28.38
C ARG A 270 -7.54 5.69 29.57
N ASP A 271 -6.24 5.86 29.66
CA ASP A 271 -5.42 5.52 30.81
C ASP A 271 -4.88 6.76 31.53
N THR A 272 -4.50 6.61 32.79
CA THR A 272 -3.82 7.62 33.60
C THR A 272 -2.32 7.30 33.73
N GLY A 273 -1.74 6.81 32.65
CA GLY A 273 -0.33 6.44 32.62
C GLY A 273 0.62 7.62 32.41
N ILE A 274 1.86 7.29 32.09
CA ILE A 274 2.92 8.29 31.89
C ILE A 274 2.67 9.27 30.73
N GLY A 275 1.70 8.98 29.85
CA GLY A 275 1.46 9.73 28.64
C GLY A 275 2.60 9.65 27.63
N ILE A 276 2.45 10.38 26.53
CA ILE A 276 3.37 10.40 25.40
C ILE A 276 3.80 11.84 25.15
N LYS A 277 5.08 12.06 24.87
CA LYS A 277 5.57 13.39 24.50
C LYS A 277 4.97 13.84 23.18
N GLU A 278 4.68 15.13 23.06
CA GLU A 278 4.05 15.72 21.88
C GLU A 278 4.80 15.39 20.58
N GLU A 279 6.13 15.38 20.62
CA GLU A 279 7.01 15.03 19.49
C GLU A 279 6.87 13.57 19.03
N ASP A 280 6.47 12.66 19.93
CA ASP A 280 6.34 11.22 19.66
C ASP A 280 4.92 10.84 19.21
N VAL A 281 3.88 11.62 19.54
CA VAL A 281 2.47 11.31 19.23
C VAL A 281 2.22 11.02 17.74
N PRO A 282 2.77 11.76 16.76
CA PRO A 282 2.57 11.44 15.35
C PRO A 282 3.14 10.10 14.93
N ARG A 283 4.16 9.60 15.66
CA ARG A 283 4.97 8.45 15.32
C ARG A 283 4.55 7.14 15.99
N VAL A 284 3.66 7.18 16.97
CA VAL A 284 3.28 5.99 17.78
C VAL A 284 2.68 4.85 16.95
N PHE A 285 2.19 5.17 15.76
CA PHE A 285 1.65 4.19 14.82
C PHE A 285 2.67 3.75 13.74
N GLU A 286 3.90 4.25 13.78
CA GLU A 286 4.97 3.78 12.89
C GLU A 286 5.45 2.40 13.32
N GLN A 287 5.84 1.58 12.35
CA GLN A 287 6.35 0.23 12.60
C GLN A 287 7.64 0.27 13.44
N GLY A 288 7.66 -0.49 14.53
CA GLY A 288 8.84 -0.59 15.40
C GLY A 288 9.14 0.66 16.22
N PHE A 289 8.26 1.68 16.18
CA PHE A 289 8.46 2.87 16.97
C PHE A 289 8.27 2.57 18.47
N THR A 290 9.29 2.89 19.25
CA THR A 290 9.25 2.84 20.71
C THR A 290 9.82 4.15 21.24
N GLY A 291 9.04 4.91 22.03
CA GLY A 291 9.55 6.08 22.73
C GLY A 291 10.72 5.74 23.66
N MET A 292 11.44 6.74 24.16
CA MET A 292 12.62 6.53 25.02
C MET A 292 12.35 5.57 26.19
N ILE A 293 11.22 5.71 26.87
CA ILE A 293 10.84 4.84 28.02
C ILE A 293 10.51 3.41 27.56
N GLY A 294 9.98 3.24 26.38
CA GLY A 294 9.71 1.91 25.81
C GLY A 294 10.99 1.11 25.53
N ARG A 295 12.07 1.78 25.15
CA ARG A 295 13.37 1.15 24.88
C ARG A 295 14.11 0.74 26.17
N THR A 296 14.09 1.59 27.17
CA THR A 296 14.95 1.44 28.36
C THR A 296 14.29 0.66 29.50
N GLU A 297 13.02 0.90 29.77
CA GLU A 297 12.39 0.41 31.00
C GLU A 297 11.33 -0.69 30.77
N LYS A 298 10.60 -0.66 29.66
CA LYS A 298 9.40 -1.50 29.50
C LYS A 298 9.42 -2.46 28.31
N LYS A 299 10.57 -2.67 27.65
CA LYS A 299 10.75 -3.61 26.53
C LYS A 299 9.57 -3.58 25.55
N ALA A 300 9.38 -2.45 24.86
CA ALA A 300 8.27 -2.25 23.95
C ALA A 300 8.64 -2.73 22.55
N THR A 301 7.74 -3.47 21.91
CA THR A 301 7.95 -3.98 20.55
C THR A 301 7.74 -2.93 19.46
N GLY A 302 7.01 -1.86 19.75
CA GLY A 302 6.61 -0.88 18.73
C GLY A 302 5.67 -1.43 17.65
N MET A 303 5.25 -2.70 17.75
CA MET A 303 4.41 -3.35 16.75
C MET A 303 2.92 -3.28 17.09
N GLY A 304 2.57 -3.19 18.38
CA GLY A 304 1.17 -3.31 18.82
C GLY A 304 0.24 -2.25 18.21
N LEU A 305 0.57 -0.97 18.36
CA LEU A 305 -0.23 0.13 17.82
C LEU A 305 -0.17 0.20 16.29
N TYR A 306 0.98 -0.11 15.68
CA TYR A 306 1.09 -0.23 14.24
C TYR A 306 0.08 -1.25 13.70
N LEU A 307 0.06 -2.48 14.25
CA LEU A 307 -0.89 -3.52 13.84
C LEU A 307 -2.34 -3.12 14.11
N ALA A 308 -2.61 -2.51 15.27
CA ALA A 308 -3.94 -2.01 15.59
C ALA A 308 -4.44 -0.99 14.55
N ARG A 309 -3.57 -0.07 14.09
CA ARG A 309 -3.90 0.90 13.04
C ARG A 309 -4.13 0.21 11.69
N GLN A 310 -3.24 -0.67 11.26
CA GLN A 310 -3.37 -1.37 9.97
C GLN A 310 -4.67 -2.18 9.91
N MET A 311 -5.00 -2.89 10.98
CA MET A 311 -6.24 -3.67 11.05
C MET A 311 -7.48 -2.78 11.12
N SER A 312 -7.44 -1.70 11.89
CA SER A 312 -8.53 -0.72 11.94
C SER A 312 -8.83 -0.19 10.54
N CYS A 313 -7.82 0.23 9.80
CA CYS A 313 -7.98 0.70 8.41
C CYS A 313 -8.58 -0.37 7.50
N LYS A 314 -8.11 -1.63 7.61
CA LYS A 314 -8.65 -2.76 6.83
C LYS A 314 -10.11 -3.06 7.13
N LEU A 315 -10.53 -2.90 8.38
CA LEU A 315 -11.94 -3.03 8.80
C LEU A 315 -12.79 -1.78 8.46
N GLY A 316 -12.21 -0.74 7.86
CA GLY A 316 -12.90 0.53 7.58
C GLY A 316 -13.10 1.39 8.83
N HIS A 317 -12.34 1.17 9.90
CA HIS A 317 -12.39 1.94 11.13
C HIS A 317 -11.26 2.97 11.17
N LYS A 318 -11.46 4.05 11.94
CA LYS A 318 -10.41 5.03 12.22
C LYS A 318 -9.92 4.84 13.64
N ILE A 319 -8.60 4.89 13.84
CA ILE A 319 -7.98 4.92 15.15
C ILE A 319 -7.24 6.24 15.31
N ALA A 320 -7.48 6.91 16.43
CA ALA A 320 -6.83 8.17 16.79
C ALA A 320 -6.25 8.05 18.20
N ILE A 321 -5.24 8.87 18.50
CA ILE A 321 -4.60 8.94 19.81
C ILE A 321 -4.49 10.41 20.22
N SER A 322 -4.77 10.66 21.49
CA SER A 322 -4.51 11.93 22.17
C SER A 322 -3.78 11.61 23.46
N SER A 323 -2.70 12.32 23.75
CA SER A 323 -1.89 12.03 24.93
C SER A 323 -1.22 13.30 25.42
N GLU A 324 -1.08 13.37 26.75
CA GLU A 324 -0.34 14.42 27.43
C GLU A 324 0.65 13.77 28.40
N HIS A 325 1.91 14.13 28.27
CA HIS A 325 2.98 13.56 29.08
C HIS A 325 2.78 13.87 30.57
N GLY A 326 2.80 12.84 31.40
CA GLY A 326 2.52 12.93 32.85
C GLY A 326 1.04 12.88 33.22
N VAL A 327 0.11 12.86 32.26
CA VAL A 327 -1.34 12.84 32.50
C VAL A 327 -1.99 11.54 32.10
N GLY A 328 -1.65 11.04 30.87
CA GLY A 328 -2.20 9.79 30.34
C GLY A 328 -2.40 9.80 28.85
N THR A 329 -2.99 8.72 28.35
CA THR A 329 -3.25 8.50 26.91
C THR A 329 -4.69 8.09 26.67
N GLU A 330 -5.29 8.63 25.63
CA GLU A 330 -6.62 8.27 25.16
C GLU A 330 -6.51 7.76 23.69
N ILE A 331 -7.02 6.56 23.46
CA ILE A 331 -7.18 5.98 22.13
C ILE A 331 -8.65 5.93 21.79
N VAL A 332 -8.99 6.40 20.59
CA VAL A 332 -10.37 6.47 20.08
C VAL A 332 -10.47 5.62 18.83
N LEU A 333 -11.35 4.60 18.89
CA LEU A 333 -11.74 3.79 17.74
C LEU A 333 -13.08 4.27 17.21
N THR A 334 -13.11 4.75 15.96
CA THR A 334 -14.34 5.27 15.32
C THR A 334 -14.84 4.27 14.28
N PHE A 335 -16.10 3.85 14.46
CA PHE A 335 -16.83 2.93 13.57
C PHE A 335 -17.81 3.74 12.72
N GLN A 336 -17.79 3.55 11.40
CA GLN A 336 -18.76 4.14 10.47
C GLN A 336 -19.95 3.19 10.32
N GLN A 337 -21.18 3.70 10.51
CA GLN A 337 -22.41 2.89 10.43
C GLN A 337 -23.07 2.90 9.05
N LYS A 338 -22.68 3.79 8.11
CA LYS A 338 -23.30 3.92 6.78
C LYS A 338 -22.43 3.45 5.63
N GLU A 339 -23.07 2.91 4.64
CA GLU A 339 -22.82 2.38 3.29
C GLU A 339 -21.55 2.77 2.49
N ASP A 340 -20.62 3.55 3.01
CA ASP A 340 -19.42 3.99 2.30
C ASP A 340 -18.30 2.92 2.19
N TYR A 341 -18.58 1.68 2.62
CA TYR A 341 -17.60 0.58 2.52
C TYR A 341 -17.23 0.18 1.09
N LEU A 342 -18.05 0.57 0.08
CA LEU A 342 -17.80 0.24 -1.33
C LEU A 342 -16.74 1.13 -2.00
N LEU A 343 -16.35 2.23 -1.38
CA LEU A 343 -15.33 3.16 -1.92
C LEU A 343 -13.90 2.84 -1.46
N ILE A 344 -13.73 2.17 -0.32
CA ILE A 344 -12.41 1.88 0.27
C ILE A 344 -11.74 0.63 -0.35
N ALA A 345 -12.50 -0.22 -1.03
CA ALA A 345 -11.97 -1.44 -1.67
C ALA A 345 -11.41 -1.23 -3.09
N LYS A 346 -11.27 0.03 -3.55
CA LYS A 346 -10.82 0.37 -4.90
C LYS A 346 -9.48 1.10 -5.00
N ASP A 347 -8.81 1.36 -3.88
CA ASP A 347 -7.45 1.96 -3.87
C ASP A 347 -6.36 0.95 -3.49
#